data_8d29176c212748e90ba1be00f23b2ac5
#
_entry.id   8d29176c212748e90ba1be00f23b2ac5
#
_cell.length_a   1.000
_cell.length_b   1.000
_cell.length_c   1.000
_cell.angle_alpha   90.00
_cell.angle_beta   90.00
_cell.angle_gamma   90.00
#
_symmetry.space_group_name_H-M   'P 1'
#
loop_
_entity.id
_entity.type
_entity.pdbx_description
1 polymer ?
#
loop_
_entity_poly.entity_id
_entity_poly.type
_entity_poly.pdbx_seq_one_letter_code
_entity_poly.pdbx_strand_id
1 'polypeptide(L)'
;MGLTRHRCTALPGLMLLAGACVLVLLTSACSATQPPDTGGAPPGKLEPNGPISWSEASARLGEVLTVEGPVQSAGPSRAGDGAIVLNVGLDAPDPSRFVVVIPKHALKSFPASPADHYVGALVRATGRITTYDGVAAIIVRLPSQLTTNP
;
A
#
# COMPACT_ATOMS: atom_id res chain seq x y z
N MET A 1 -22.00 -27.27 32.29
CA MET A 1 -22.92 -28.28 31.77
C MET A 1 -23.27 -27.85 30.36
N GLY A 2 -22.85 -28.44 29.29
CA GLY A 2 -22.62 -29.74 28.78
C GLY A 2 -21.65 -29.69 27.60
N LEU A 3 -20.66 -30.57 27.63
CA LEU A 3 -19.78 -30.91 26.56
C LEU A 3 -20.53 -31.82 25.56
N THR A 4 -20.43 -31.55 24.28
CA THR A 4 -20.76 -32.50 23.22
C THR A 4 -19.52 -32.76 22.37
N ARG A 5 -18.89 -33.88 22.60
CA ARG A 5 -17.83 -34.49 21.79
C ARG A 5 -18.47 -35.31 20.70
N HIS A 6 -18.22 -35.01 19.45
CA HIS A 6 -18.50 -35.93 18.35
C HIS A 6 -17.24 -36.73 18.01
N ARG A 7 -17.31 -38.04 18.27
CA ARG A 7 -16.32 -39.06 17.89
C ARG A 7 -16.59 -39.47 16.44
N CYS A 8 -15.58 -39.36 15.57
CA CYS A 8 -15.58 -40.05 14.28
C CYS A 8 -15.08 -41.46 14.47
N THR A 9 -15.90 -42.43 14.13
CA THR A 9 -15.62 -43.88 14.18
C THR A 9 -15.03 -44.28 12.83
N ALA A 10 -13.85 -44.90 12.86
CA ALA A 10 -13.23 -45.57 11.73
C ALA A 10 -13.80 -46.99 11.58
N LEU A 11 -14.06 -47.41 10.34
CA LEU A 11 -14.31 -48.81 10.00
C LEU A 11 -13.29 -49.25 8.94
N PRO A 12 -12.64 -50.42 9.14
CA PRO A 12 -11.77 -50.99 8.15
C PRO A 12 -12.56 -52.01 7.28
N GLY A 13 -12.44 -51.85 5.98
CA GLY A 13 -12.93 -52.82 5.01
C GLY A 13 -11.78 -53.39 4.19
N LEU A 14 -11.32 -54.56 4.59
CA LEU A 14 -10.37 -55.45 3.91
C LEU A 14 -11.07 -56.13 2.75
N MET A 15 -10.62 -55.98 1.49
CA MET A 15 -10.85 -57.01 0.47
C MET A 15 -9.72 -57.05 -0.56
N LEU A 16 -8.99 -58.17 -0.48
CA LEU A 16 -8.04 -58.69 -1.45
C LEU A 16 -8.75 -59.10 -2.73
N LEU A 17 -8.26 -58.72 -3.91
CA LEU A 17 -8.35 -59.57 -5.09
C LEU A 17 -7.23 -59.19 -6.09
N ALA A 18 -6.46 -60.19 -6.42
CA ALA A 18 -5.37 -60.19 -7.36
C ALA A 18 -5.89 -60.09 -8.82
N GLY A 19 -5.20 -59.37 -9.69
CA GLY A 19 -5.47 -59.35 -11.11
C GLY A 19 -4.35 -58.67 -11.90
N ALA A 20 -3.70 -59.47 -12.72
CA ALA A 20 -2.45 -59.31 -13.43
C ALA A 20 -2.39 -58.15 -14.43
N CYS A 21 -1.15 -57.66 -14.57
CA CYS A 21 -0.46 -57.15 -15.79
C CYS A 21 -1.29 -56.50 -16.90
N VAL A 22 -1.05 -55.23 -17.17
CA VAL A 22 -0.60 -54.80 -18.50
C VAL A 22 0.24 -53.53 -18.32
N LEU A 23 1.50 -53.66 -18.71
CA LEU A 23 2.50 -52.60 -18.81
C LEU A 23 2.19 -51.78 -20.07
N VAL A 24 1.64 -50.59 -19.93
CA VAL A 24 1.59 -49.61 -21.01
C VAL A 24 2.36 -48.39 -20.55
N LEU A 25 3.61 -48.29 -21.00
CA LEU A 25 4.44 -47.12 -20.94
C LEU A 25 3.84 -46.05 -21.89
N LEU A 26 3.03 -45.18 -21.35
CA LEU A 26 2.70 -43.90 -21.99
C LEU A 26 3.47 -42.82 -21.24
N THR A 27 4.63 -42.48 -21.78
CA THR A 27 5.40 -41.29 -21.43
C THR A 27 4.61 -40.06 -21.89
N SER A 28 3.70 -39.58 -21.08
CA SER A 28 3.15 -38.24 -21.24
C SER A 28 4.21 -37.25 -20.74
N ALA A 29 4.96 -36.69 -21.68
CA ALA A 29 5.75 -35.50 -21.46
C ALA A 29 4.79 -34.34 -21.12
N CYS A 30 4.56 -34.09 -19.84
CA CYS A 30 4.04 -32.80 -19.38
C CYS A 30 5.14 -31.77 -19.65
N SER A 31 5.06 -31.11 -20.81
CA SER A 31 5.75 -29.83 -21.01
C SER A 31 5.07 -28.84 -20.07
N ALA A 32 5.65 -28.68 -18.87
CA ALA A 32 5.40 -27.51 -18.06
C ALA A 32 5.94 -26.32 -18.86
N THR A 33 5.03 -25.59 -19.50
CA THR A 33 5.32 -24.27 -20.03
C THR A 33 5.55 -23.38 -18.82
N GLN A 34 6.81 -23.29 -18.41
CA GLN A 34 7.26 -22.34 -17.43
C GLN A 34 7.02 -20.94 -18.03
N PRO A 35 6.28 -20.05 -17.38
CA PRO A 35 6.21 -18.69 -17.84
C PRO A 35 7.63 -18.11 -17.80
N PRO A 36 8.01 -17.25 -18.76
CA PRO A 36 9.34 -16.68 -18.79
C PRO A 36 9.63 -15.99 -17.45
N ASP A 37 10.75 -16.40 -16.82
CA ASP A 37 11.36 -15.68 -15.71
C ASP A 37 11.57 -14.23 -16.15
N THR A 38 10.63 -13.39 -15.82
CA THR A 38 10.82 -11.96 -15.92
C THR A 38 11.76 -11.60 -14.79
N GLY A 39 13.00 -11.40 -15.16
CA GLY A 39 14.11 -11.04 -14.27
C GLY A 39 13.68 -10.05 -13.23
N GLY A 40 14.11 -10.32 -11.99
CA GLY A 40 13.80 -9.52 -10.83
C GLY A 40 14.03 -8.04 -11.09
N ALA A 41 12.94 -7.29 -11.16
CA ALA A 41 13.01 -5.84 -11.13
C ALA A 41 13.58 -5.42 -9.78
N PRO A 42 14.49 -4.45 -9.72
CA PRO A 42 15.01 -3.94 -8.46
C PRO A 42 13.84 -3.42 -7.62
N PRO A 43 13.87 -3.58 -6.28
CA PRO A 43 12.83 -3.09 -5.41
C PRO A 43 12.81 -1.56 -5.45
N GLY A 44 11.92 -0.98 -6.24
CA GLY A 44 11.87 0.47 -6.42
C GLY A 44 10.90 1.00 -7.46
N LYS A 45 10.16 0.16 -8.15
CA LYS A 45 9.20 0.66 -9.14
C LYS A 45 7.88 -0.12 -9.09
N LEU A 46 7.07 0.21 -8.07
CA LEU A 46 5.66 -0.13 -8.06
C LEU A 46 4.90 0.98 -8.81
N GLU A 47 4.78 0.83 -10.10
CA GLU A 47 3.88 1.58 -10.95
C GLU A 47 3.06 0.63 -11.82
N PRO A 48 1.98 0.00 -11.31
CA PRO A 48 1.00 -0.59 -12.21
C PRO A 48 -0.23 0.28 -12.43
N ASN A 49 -0.52 1.23 -11.55
CA ASN A 49 -1.67 2.12 -11.67
C ASN A 49 -1.21 3.53 -11.35
N GLY A 50 -1.63 4.52 -12.16
CA GLY A 50 -1.30 5.93 -11.94
C GLY A 50 -1.67 6.42 -10.54
N PRO A 51 -1.44 7.70 -10.22
CA PRO A 51 -1.75 8.24 -8.92
C PRO A 51 -3.23 8.06 -8.58
N ILE A 52 -3.52 7.70 -7.35
CA ILE A 52 -4.90 7.67 -6.83
C ILE A 52 -5.31 9.07 -6.36
N SER A 53 -6.62 9.32 -6.32
CA SER A 53 -7.14 10.55 -5.74
C SER A 53 -6.90 10.59 -4.22
N TRP A 54 -6.67 11.79 -3.68
CA TRP A 54 -6.58 12.01 -2.24
C TRP A 54 -7.80 11.48 -1.46
N SER A 55 -9.00 11.52 -2.06
CA SER A 55 -10.24 11.04 -1.46
C SER A 55 -10.30 9.51 -1.27
N GLU A 56 -9.48 8.76 -2.02
CA GLU A 56 -9.41 7.30 -1.94
C GLU A 56 -8.35 6.82 -0.93
N ALA A 57 -7.49 7.73 -0.46
CA ALA A 57 -6.35 7.39 0.39
C ALA A 57 -6.76 6.73 1.72
N SER A 58 -7.88 7.14 2.33
CA SER A 58 -8.36 6.57 3.59
C SER A 58 -8.74 5.09 3.48
N ALA A 59 -9.18 4.63 2.30
CA ALA A 59 -9.50 3.24 2.03
C ALA A 59 -8.26 2.37 1.74
N ARG A 60 -7.08 2.98 1.59
CA ARG A 60 -5.82 2.34 1.18
C ARG A 60 -4.73 2.40 2.25
N LEU A 61 -5.12 2.46 3.52
CA LEU A 61 -4.17 2.48 4.64
C LEU A 61 -3.24 1.26 4.63
N GLY A 62 -1.94 1.51 4.81
CA GLY A 62 -0.90 0.48 4.79
C GLY A 62 -0.29 0.22 3.42
N GLU A 63 -0.93 0.63 2.32
CA GLU A 63 -0.39 0.48 0.96
C GLU A 63 0.68 1.54 0.66
N VAL A 64 1.57 1.24 -0.28
CA VAL A 64 2.55 2.20 -0.81
C VAL A 64 2.07 2.64 -2.18
N LEU A 65 1.61 3.87 -2.27
CA LEU A 65 0.98 4.43 -3.47
C LEU A 65 1.43 5.87 -3.70
N THR A 66 1.12 6.37 -4.88
CA THR A 66 1.18 7.81 -5.20
C THR A 66 -0.22 8.39 -5.07
N VAL A 67 -0.38 9.38 -4.22
CA VAL A 67 -1.64 10.11 -3.98
C VAL A 67 -1.54 11.48 -4.61
N GLU A 68 -2.56 11.88 -5.37
CA GLU A 68 -2.62 13.19 -6.03
C GLU A 68 -3.78 14.03 -5.48
N GLY A 69 -3.55 15.32 -5.32
CA GLY A 69 -4.60 16.26 -4.96
C GLY A 69 -4.09 17.70 -4.78
N PRO A 70 -5.03 18.69 -4.77
CA PRO A 70 -4.69 20.07 -4.53
C PRO A 70 -4.39 20.35 -3.06
N VAL A 71 -3.36 21.11 -2.78
CA VAL A 71 -3.07 21.58 -1.42
C VAL A 71 -3.94 22.80 -1.10
N GLN A 72 -4.86 22.62 -0.17
CA GLN A 72 -5.79 23.68 0.26
C GLN A 72 -5.15 24.63 1.25
N SER A 73 -4.39 24.07 2.20
CA SER A 73 -3.65 24.85 3.19
C SER A 73 -2.44 24.09 3.69
N ALA A 74 -1.53 24.79 4.33
CA ALA A 74 -0.36 24.21 4.94
C ALA A 74 0.03 24.99 6.19
N GLY A 75 0.71 24.31 7.14
CA GLY A 75 1.17 24.95 8.34
C GLY A 75 1.87 24.01 9.30
N PRO A 76 2.27 24.50 10.47
CA PRO A 76 2.90 23.69 11.49
C PRO A 76 1.93 22.63 12.01
N SER A 77 2.46 21.44 12.30
CA SER A 77 1.70 20.37 12.93
C SER A 77 1.15 20.80 14.30
N ARG A 78 -0.11 20.43 14.57
CA ARG A 78 -0.73 20.65 15.87
C ARG A 78 -0.16 19.75 16.97
N ALA A 79 0.51 18.67 16.60
CA ALA A 79 1.18 17.78 17.55
C ALA A 79 2.41 18.41 18.22
N GLY A 80 2.86 19.59 17.77
CA GLY A 80 4.01 20.28 18.35
C GLY A 80 5.36 19.62 18.06
N ASP A 81 5.41 18.66 17.13
CA ASP A 81 6.61 17.93 16.74
C ASP A 81 7.50 18.70 15.75
N GLY A 82 7.08 19.90 15.36
CA GLY A 82 7.79 20.76 14.42
C GLY A 82 7.73 20.30 12.97
N ALA A 83 6.85 19.37 12.65
CA ALA A 83 6.57 19.00 11.27
C ALA A 83 5.74 20.08 10.57
N ILE A 84 5.80 20.11 9.25
CA ILE A 84 4.88 20.87 8.39
C ILE A 84 3.86 19.89 7.82
N VAL A 85 2.59 20.28 7.88
CA VAL A 85 1.46 19.51 7.36
C VAL A 85 0.84 20.25 6.18
N LEU A 86 0.69 19.57 5.05
CA LEU A 86 -0.03 20.06 3.88
C LEU A 86 -1.40 19.37 3.87
N ASN A 87 -2.49 20.13 3.90
CA ASN A 87 -3.85 19.62 3.80
C ASN A 87 -4.22 19.51 2.33
N VAL A 88 -4.51 18.29 1.87
CA VAL A 88 -4.76 17.96 0.47
C VAL A 88 -6.24 17.62 0.29
N GLY A 89 -6.84 18.20 -0.74
CA GLY A 89 -8.24 18.02 -1.12
C GLY A 89 -9.20 18.86 -0.29
N LEU A 90 -9.17 18.72 1.02
CA LEU A 90 -9.97 19.50 1.97
C LEU A 90 -9.08 20.20 2.99
N ASP A 91 -9.59 21.29 3.55
CA ASP A 91 -8.87 22.04 4.58
C ASP A 91 -9.07 21.43 5.98
N ALA A 92 -8.21 21.81 6.92
CA ALA A 92 -8.41 21.49 8.33
C ALA A 92 -9.60 22.29 8.91
N PRO A 93 -10.42 21.69 9.78
CA PRO A 93 -10.22 20.42 10.50
C PRO A 93 -10.93 19.20 9.88
N ASP A 94 -11.35 19.24 8.61
CA ASP A 94 -12.14 18.16 8.01
C ASP A 94 -11.43 16.78 8.18
N PRO A 95 -12.08 15.77 8.77
CA PRO A 95 -11.49 14.46 9.01
C PRO A 95 -11.31 13.63 7.73
N SER A 96 -12.00 13.99 6.65
CA SER A 96 -11.92 13.29 5.36
C SER A 96 -10.78 13.80 4.49
N ARG A 97 -10.06 14.86 4.93
CA ARG A 97 -8.91 15.37 4.22
C ARG A 97 -7.79 14.32 4.15
N PHE A 98 -6.92 14.48 3.19
CA PHE A 98 -5.64 13.78 3.17
C PHE A 98 -4.53 14.75 3.59
N VAL A 99 -3.50 14.25 4.26
CA VAL A 99 -2.38 15.10 4.67
C VAL A 99 -1.04 14.56 4.18
N VAL A 100 -0.18 15.48 3.77
CA VAL A 100 1.23 15.18 3.53
C VAL A 100 2.03 15.80 4.65
N VAL A 101 2.81 14.98 5.36
CA VAL A 101 3.58 15.41 6.52
C VAL A 101 5.07 15.46 6.18
N ILE A 102 5.67 16.62 6.35
CA ILE A 102 7.12 16.82 6.22
C ILE A 102 7.68 16.92 7.65
N PRO A 103 8.37 15.89 8.16
CA PRO A 103 8.87 15.90 9.54
C PRO A 103 10.00 16.92 9.70
N LYS A 104 10.15 17.47 10.90
CA LYS A 104 11.13 18.52 11.24
C LYS A 104 12.55 18.22 10.73
N HIS A 105 13.01 16.99 10.89
CA HIS A 105 14.36 16.61 10.49
C HIS A 105 14.56 16.61 8.97
N ALA A 106 13.50 16.49 8.18
CA ALA A 106 13.53 16.49 6.71
C ALA A 106 13.43 17.89 6.11
N LEU A 107 12.92 18.88 6.85
CA LEU A 107 12.65 20.23 6.35
C LEU A 107 13.84 20.89 5.64
N LYS A 108 15.07 20.59 6.08
CA LYS A 108 16.29 21.14 5.45
C LYS A 108 16.48 20.75 4.00
N SER A 109 15.86 19.67 3.57
CA SER A 109 15.93 19.14 2.20
C SER A 109 14.80 19.69 1.29
N PHE A 110 13.80 20.32 1.88
CA PHE A 110 12.69 20.93 1.18
C PHE A 110 12.90 22.44 0.94
N PRO A 111 12.09 23.10 0.10
CA PRO A 111 12.14 24.56 -0.05
C PRO A 111 12.09 25.28 1.29
N ALA A 112 12.64 26.48 1.36
CA ALA A 112 12.79 27.24 2.61
C ALA A 112 11.46 27.47 3.36
N SER A 113 10.36 27.60 2.63
CA SER A 113 9.00 27.73 3.18
C SER A 113 8.10 26.68 2.52
N PRO A 114 8.14 25.41 2.95
CA PRO A 114 7.34 24.38 2.28
C PRO A 114 5.84 24.68 2.31
N ALA A 115 5.34 25.30 3.37
CA ALA A 115 3.94 25.69 3.47
C ALA A 115 3.55 26.64 2.32
N ASP A 116 4.30 27.73 2.13
CA ASP A 116 4.00 28.71 1.10
C ASP A 116 4.24 28.16 -0.32
N HIS A 117 5.23 27.26 -0.44
CA HIS A 117 5.61 26.68 -1.73
C HIS A 117 4.56 25.76 -2.31
N TYR A 118 3.86 25.01 -1.48
CA TYR A 118 2.91 23.96 -1.94
C TYR A 118 1.45 24.39 -1.90
N VAL A 119 1.07 25.43 -1.16
CA VAL A 119 -0.32 25.90 -1.10
C VAL A 119 -0.80 26.31 -2.48
N GLY A 120 -1.98 25.80 -2.86
CA GLY A 120 -2.60 26.02 -4.17
C GLY A 120 -2.06 25.15 -5.30
N ALA A 121 -0.98 24.41 -5.07
CA ALA A 121 -0.42 23.50 -6.07
C ALA A 121 -1.15 22.15 -6.10
N LEU A 122 -1.20 21.51 -7.27
CA LEU A 122 -1.54 20.10 -7.39
C LEU A 122 -0.29 19.28 -7.09
N VAL A 123 -0.33 18.45 -6.07
CA VAL A 123 0.82 17.66 -5.63
C VAL A 123 0.60 16.16 -5.82
N ARG A 124 1.71 15.45 -6.01
CA ARG A 124 1.78 13.99 -5.96
C ARG A 124 2.71 13.60 -4.84
N ALA A 125 2.18 12.88 -3.86
CA ALA A 125 2.95 12.34 -2.73
C ALA A 125 3.07 10.83 -2.87
N THR A 126 4.30 10.31 -2.88
CA THR A 126 4.58 8.87 -2.99
C THR A 126 5.09 8.33 -1.68
N GLY A 127 4.41 7.31 -1.15
CA GLY A 127 4.82 6.69 0.10
C GLY A 127 3.77 5.74 0.67
N ARG A 128 4.06 5.23 1.87
CA ARG A 128 3.08 4.41 2.60
C ARG A 128 1.99 5.30 3.15
N ILE A 129 0.75 4.95 2.84
CA ILE A 129 -0.41 5.61 3.44
C ILE A 129 -0.56 5.12 4.88
N THR A 130 -0.56 6.05 5.81
CA THR A 130 -0.69 5.82 7.24
C THR A 130 -1.72 6.77 7.83
N THR A 131 -1.81 6.84 9.15
CA THR A 131 -2.61 7.86 9.84
C THR A 131 -1.70 8.85 10.56
N TYR A 132 -2.06 10.11 10.50
CA TYR A 132 -1.44 11.18 11.26
C TYR A 132 -2.53 12.09 11.84
N ASP A 133 -2.55 12.26 13.15
CA ASP A 133 -3.61 13.00 13.86
C ASP A 133 -5.03 12.55 13.46
N GLY A 134 -5.22 11.23 13.32
CA GLY A 134 -6.50 10.60 12.99
C GLY A 134 -6.93 10.66 11.53
N VAL A 135 -6.16 11.28 10.63
CA VAL A 135 -6.48 11.36 9.20
C VAL A 135 -5.48 10.57 8.34
N ALA A 136 -5.90 10.19 7.13
CA ALA A 136 -5.03 9.48 6.19
C ALA A 136 -3.85 10.39 5.77
N ALA A 137 -2.63 9.84 5.77
CA ALA A 137 -1.42 10.61 5.58
C ALA A 137 -0.32 9.86 4.84
N ILE A 138 0.54 10.59 4.16
CA ILE A 138 1.88 10.12 3.75
C ILE A 138 2.94 11.00 4.44
N ILE A 139 3.91 10.35 5.09
CA ILE A 139 5.06 11.04 5.68
C ILE A 139 6.19 11.04 4.65
N VAL A 140 6.52 12.22 4.14
CA VAL A 140 7.58 12.43 3.14
C VAL A 140 8.86 12.90 3.82
N ARG A 141 9.96 12.23 3.53
CA ARG A 141 11.29 12.55 4.10
C ARG A 141 12.25 13.08 3.06
N LEU A 142 11.96 12.86 1.78
CA LEU A 142 12.76 13.29 0.65
C LEU A 142 11.92 14.13 -0.32
N PRO A 143 12.47 15.18 -0.92
CA PRO A 143 11.76 15.96 -1.94
C PRO A 143 11.27 15.14 -3.13
N SER A 144 12.00 14.07 -3.49
CA SER A 144 11.59 13.17 -4.57
C SER A 144 10.28 12.41 -4.32
N GLN A 145 9.81 12.37 -3.07
CA GLN A 145 8.53 11.78 -2.71
C GLN A 145 7.35 12.74 -2.88
N LEU A 146 7.60 14.03 -3.08
CA LEU A 146 6.59 15.06 -3.21
C LEU A 146 6.89 15.93 -4.43
N THR A 147 6.09 15.78 -5.48
CA THR A 147 6.23 16.53 -6.72
C THR A 147 5.00 17.40 -6.96
N THR A 148 5.22 18.57 -7.51
CA THR A 148 4.14 19.41 -8.02
C THR A 148 3.90 19.07 -9.48
N ASN A 149 2.62 18.98 -9.87
CA ASN A 149 2.25 18.91 -11.26
C ASN A 149 1.99 20.36 -11.74
N PRO A 150 2.67 20.83 -12.82
CA PRO A 150 2.43 22.16 -13.34
C PRO A 150 1.05 22.32 -13.97
#